data_5d2057565dbe89f12e99cf7e5726b048
#
_entry.id   5d2057565dbe89f12e99cf7e5726b048
#
_cell.length_a   1.000
_cell.length_b   1.000
_cell.length_c   1.000
_cell.angle_alpha   90.00
_cell.angle_beta   90.00
_cell.angle_gamma   90.00
#
_symmetry.space_group_name_H-M   'P 1'
#
loop_
_entity.id
_entity.type
_entity.pdbx_description
1 polymer ?
#
loop_
_entity_poly.entity_id
_entity_poly.type
_entity_poly.pdbx_seq_one_letter_code
_entity_poly.pdbx_strand_id
1 'polypeptide(L)'
;RATEKLRDETTAETFDYRPKVHAIASGIMTPEGAPLWTHDRGTLWNEVEKKENRKNSQFCREINIAIPNELKNEAVSIVEEYIKKNFINVGLIADYAIHHPSKKGDERNIHAHIMVTKRKMTPTGWGDMYREADDAKTSKTVLNAWRKSWETVCNDKLKKLGVDLI
;
A
#
# COMPACT_ATOMS: atom_id res chain seq x y z
N ARG A 1 -8.21 -1.98 -0.66
CA ARG A 1 -9.54 -1.42 -1.00
C ARG A 1 -10.06 -0.65 0.19
N ALA A 2 -10.70 0.50 -0.08
CA ALA A 2 -11.21 1.36 0.98
C ALA A 2 -12.22 0.62 1.89
N THR A 3 -12.23 1.03 3.14
CA THR A 3 -13.18 0.54 4.17
C THR A 3 -14.21 1.63 4.50
N GLU A 4 -14.30 2.65 3.66
CA GLU A 4 -15.01 3.90 3.88
C GLU A 4 -15.94 4.23 2.73
N LYS A 5 -16.76 5.25 2.91
CA LYS A 5 -17.53 5.90 1.86
C LYS A 5 -16.67 7.02 1.28
N LEU A 6 -16.35 6.95 0.01
CA LEU A 6 -15.49 7.92 -0.67
C LEU A 6 -16.25 8.62 -1.78
N ARG A 7 -16.01 9.91 -1.95
CA ARG A 7 -16.52 10.72 -3.05
C ARG A 7 -15.40 11.02 -4.02
N ASP A 8 -15.63 10.71 -5.28
CA ASP A 8 -14.84 11.16 -6.40
C ASP A 8 -15.29 12.59 -6.76
N GLU A 9 -14.38 13.54 -6.65
CA GLU A 9 -14.68 14.96 -6.92
C GLU A 9 -14.75 15.27 -8.42
N THR A 10 -14.11 14.46 -9.25
CA THR A 10 -14.09 14.62 -10.72
C THR A 10 -15.42 14.21 -11.34
N THR A 11 -15.97 13.06 -10.92
CA THR A 11 -17.22 12.51 -11.44
C THR A 11 -18.42 12.87 -10.57
N ALA A 12 -18.23 13.40 -9.38
CA ALA A 12 -19.22 13.62 -8.32
C ALA A 12 -19.90 12.32 -7.81
N GLU A 13 -19.41 11.16 -8.22
CA GLU A 13 -19.91 9.87 -7.77
C GLU A 13 -19.45 9.57 -6.33
N THR A 14 -20.23 8.73 -5.66
CA THR A 14 -19.90 8.30 -4.30
C THR A 14 -19.88 6.78 -4.24
N PHE A 15 -18.77 6.24 -3.78
CA PHE A 15 -18.55 4.80 -3.65
C PHE A 15 -18.58 4.41 -2.17
N ASP A 16 -19.46 3.46 -1.82
CA ASP A 16 -19.54 2.93 -0.46
C ASP A 16 -18.89 1.55 -0.39
N TYR A 17 -17.74 1.49 0.27
CA TYR A 17 -16.97 0.25 0.44
C TYR A 17 -17.21 -0.42 1.80
N ARG A 18 -17.93 0.22 2.72
CA ARG A 18 -18.19 -0.29 4.08
C ARG A 18 -18.87 -1.68 4.11
N PRO A 19 -19.86 -1.99 3.23
CA PRO A 19 -20.50 -3.30 3.23
C PRO A 19 -19.61 -4.45 2.77
N LYS A 20 -18.47 -4.15 2.12
CA LYS A 20 -17.56 -5.15 1.56
C LYS A 20 -16.39 -5.48 2.52
N VAL A 21 -16.48 -5.03 3.77
CA VAL A 21 -15.34 -5.08 4.69
C VAL A 21 -15.19 -6.47 5.30
N HIS A 22 -14.17 -7.18 4.84
CA HIS A 22 -13.52 -8.26 5.58
C HIS A 22 -12.08 -7.81 5.96
N ALA A 23 -11.89 -6.50 6.14
CA ALA A 23 -10.58 -5.95 6.48
C ALA A 23 -10.25 -6.23 7.95
N ILE A 24 -9.06 -6.76 8.19
CA ILE A 24 -8.46 -6.92 9.51
C ILE A 24 -7.97 -5.54 9.99
N ALA A 25 -7.33 -4.80 9.08
CA ALA A 25 -6.81 -3.46 9.32
C ALA A 25 -6.69 -2.69 8.01
N SER A 26 -6.67 -1.37 8.11
CA SER A 26 -6.32 -0.47 7.01
C SER A 26 -5.71 0.81 7.55
N GLY A 27 -4.86 1.47 6.74
CA GLY A 27 -4.23 2.71 7.14
C GLY A 27 -3.55 3.41 5.98
N ILE A 28 -3.17 4.66 6.21
CA ILE A 28 -2.33 5.44 5.32
C ILE A 28 -1.03 5.73 6.03
N MET A 29 0.08 5.43 5.37
CA MET A 29 1.42 5.76 5.83
C MET A 29 2.03 6.82 4.92
N THR A 30 2.63 7.85 5.52
CA THR A 30 3.17 9.02 4.83
C THR A 30 4.62 9.26 5.24
N PRO A 31 5.42 9.89 4.38
CA PRO A 31 6.73 10.40 4.75
C PRO A 31 6.64 11.40 5.90
N GLU A 32 7.72 11.54 6.65
CA GLU A 32 7.83 12.51 7.73
C GLU A 32 7.63 13.94 7.19
N GLY A 33 6.84 14.73 7.92
CA GLY A 33 6.52 16.10 7.54
C GLY A 33 5.51 16.23 6.39
N ALA A 34 4.93 15.14 5.89
CA ALA A 34 3.88 15.22 4.87
C ALA A 34 2.70 16.08 5.35
N PRO A 35 2.05 16.86 4.46
CA PRO A 35 0.89 17.68 4.81
C PRO A 35 -0.25 16.85 5.44
N LEU A 36 -0.97 17.42 6.41
CA LEU A 36 -2.02 16.71 7.16
C LEU A 36 -3.12 16.12 6.28
N TRP A 37 -3.46 16.76 5.16
CA TRP A 37 -4.47 16.26 4.25
C TRP A 37 -4.15 14.89 3.63
N THR A 38 -2.87 14.49 3.62
CA THR A 38 -2.44 13.18 3.10
C THR A 38 -2.93 12.00 3.94
N HIS A 39 -3.37 12.25 5.17
CA HIS A 39 -3.92 11.23 6.07
C HIS A 39 -5.43 11.00 5.89
N ASP A 40 -6.12 11.89 5.15
CA ASP A 40 -7.50 11.68 4.74
C ASP A 40 -7.55 10.98 3.38
N ARG A 41 -8.11 9.77 3.35
CA ARG A 41 -8.12 8.92 2.15
C ARG A 41 -8.84 9.56 0.97
N GLY A 42 -9.98 10.20 1.23
CA GLY A 42 -10.75 10.86 0.20
C GLY A 42 -9.95 12.00 -0.44
N THR A 43 -9.41 12.88 0.39
CA THR A 43 -8.59 14.00 -0.06
C THR A 43 -7.32 13.51 -0.77
N LEU A 44 -6.61 12.53 -0.21
CA LEU A 44 -5.40 11.99 -0.81
C LEU A 44 -5.63 11.54 -2.26
N TRP A 45 -6.63 10.68 -2.49
CA TRP A 45 -6.83 10.11 -3.82
C TRP A 45 -7.44 11.09 -4.81
N ASN A 46 -8.27 12.05 -4.38
CA ASN A 46 -8.72 13.16 -5.21
C ASN A 46 -7.55 14.08 -5.61
N GLU A 47 -6.62 14.37 -4.70
CA GLU A 47 -5.43 15.17 -5.01
C GLU A 47 -4.44 14.42 -5.92
N VAL A 48 -4.31 13.09 -5.80
CA VAL A 48 -3.57 12.27 -6.76
C VAL A 48 -4.17 12.40 -8.16
N GLU A 49 -5.49 12.25 -8.29
CA GLU A 49 -6.18 12.34 -9.57
C GLU A 49 -6.03 13.71 -10.22
N LYS A 50 -6.23 14.78 -9.47
CA LYS A 50 -5.99 16.16 -9.93
C LYS A 50 -4.55 16.37 -10.43
N LYS A 51 -3.57 15.78 -9.73
CA LYS A 51 -2.15 15.93 -10.08
C LYS A 51 -1.77 15.12 -11.31
N GLU A 52 -2.31 13.92 -11.45
CA GLU A 52 -2.04 13.00 -12.55
C GLU A 52 -3.08 13.15 -13.69
N ASN A 53 -3.25 14.36 -14.20
CA ASN A 53 -4.32 14.77 -15.11
C ASN A 53 -4.11 14.42 -16.59
N ARG A 54 -3.04 13.69 -16.96
CA ARG A 54 -2.82 13.26 -18.33
C ARG A 54 -3.71 12.06 -18.66
N LYS A 55 -4.22 12.00 -19.90
CA LYS A 55 -5.14 10.96 -20.40
C LYS A 55 -4.71 9.51 -20.08
N ASN A 56 -3.41 9.24 -20.04
CA ASN A 56 -2.84 7.91 -19.80
C ASN A 56 -2.09 7.83 -18.44
N SER A 57 -2.38 8.72 -17.50
CA SER A 57 -1.77 8.69 -16.19
C SER A 57 -2.23 7.48 -15.39
N GLN A 58 -1.31 6.88 -14.69
CA GLN A 58 -1.60 5.86 -13.66
C GLN A 58 -1.55 6.56 -12.30
N PHE A 59 -2.60 6.42 -11.50
CA PHE A 59 -2.73 7.10 -10.22
C PHE A 59 -1.91 6.45 -9.11
N CYS A 60 -1.78 5.12 -9.14
CA CYS A 60 -1.03 4.37 -8.14
C CYS A 60 -0.39 3.11 -8.73
N ARG A 61 0.47 2.47 -7.93
CA ARG A 61 0.83 1.05 -8.07
C ARG A 61 0.08 0.26 -7.01
N GLU A 62 -0.59 -0.79 -7.43
CA GLU A 62 -1.16 -1.76 -6.50
C GLU A 62 -0.17 -2.91 -6.32
N ILE A 63 0.10 -3.23 -5.06
CA ILE A 63 0.97 -4.32 -4.65
C ILE A 63 0.14 -5.24 -3.76
N ASN A 64 0.04 -6.50 -4.17
CA ASN A 64 -0.66 -7.52 -3.41
C ASN A 64 0.37 -8.48 -2.82
N ILE A 65 0.32 -8.66 -1.51
CA ILE A 65 1.22 -9.56 -0.79
C ILE A 65 0.41 -10.57 0.04
N ALA A 66 0.79 -11.83 -0.05
CA ALA A 66 0.25 -12.86 0.83
C ALA A 66 1.00 -12.81 2.18
N ILE A 67 0.26 -13.00 3.26
CA ILE A 67 0.80 -13.02 4.62
C ILE A 67 0.84 -14.48 5.08
N PRO A 68 2.01 -15.01 5.48
CA PRO A 68 2.11 -16.36 6.03
C PRO A 68 1.13 -16.54 7.20
N ASN A 69 0.46 -17.68 7.25
CA ASN A 69 -0.56 -17.95 8.27
C ASN A 69 0.03 -17.89 9.69
N GLU A 70 1.29 -18.28 9.84
CA GLU A 70 2.07 -18.23 11.07
C GLU A 70 2.25 -16.80 11.59
N LEU A 71 2.19 -15.80 10.68
CA LEU A 71 2.34 -14.38 10.98
C LEU A 71 1.01 -13.61 11.04
N LYS A 72 -0.13 -14.29 11.07
CA LYS A 72 -1.46 -13.65 11.07
C LYS A 72 -1.65 -12.63 12.19
N ASN A 73 -1.13 -12.91 13.38
CA ASN A 73 -1.22 -12.03 14.54
C ASN A 73 -0.27 -10.82 14.43
N GLU A 74 0.71 -10.89 13.56
CA GLU A 74 1.73 -9.88 13.29
C GLU A 74 1.47 -9.14 11.97
N ALA A 75 0.36 -9.45 11.30
CA ALA A 75 0.06 -9.00 9.95
C ALA A 75 0.22 -7.48 9.78
N VAL A 76 -0.31 -6.69 10.72
CA VAL A 76 -0.21 -5.22 10.65
C VAL A 76 1.24 -4.78 10.77
N SER A 77 1.97 -5.27 11.77
CA SER A 77 3.35 -4.83 12.04
C SER A 77 4.30 -5.14 10.88
N ILE A 78 4.20 -6.34 10.27
CA ILE A 78 5.07 -6.73 9.15
C ILE A 78 4.72 -5.99 7.86
N VAL A 79 3.44 -5.70 7.61
CA VAL A 79 2.98 -4.93 6.46
C VAL A 79 3.46 -3.49 6.59
N GLU A 80 3.32 -2.86 7.76
CA GLU A 80 3.78 -1.50 7.99
C GLU A 80 5.31 -1.39 7.93
N GLU A 81 6.04 -2.37 8.47
CA GLU A 81 7.51 -2.45 8.35
C GLU A 81 7.93 -2.51 6.87
N TYR A 82 7.29 -3.38 6.09
CA TYR A 82 7.53 -3.51 4.65
C TYR A 82 7.23 -2.20 3.90
N ILE A 83 6.10 -1.58 4.18
CA ILE A 83 5.69 -0.30 3.58
C ILE A 83 6.70 0.79 3.91
N LYS A 84 7.06 0.93 5.17
CA LYS A 84 8.02 1.94 5.63
C LYS A 84 9.36 1.81 4.91
N LYS A 85 9.89 0.58 4.85
CA LYS A 85 11.20 0.28 4.26
C LYS A 85 11.26 0.57 2.77
N ASN A 86 10.22 0.21 2.02
CA ASN A 86 10.24 0.22 0.55
C ASN A 86 9.59 1.47 -0.07
N PHE A 87 8.68 2.14 0.62
CA PHE A 87 7.88 3.22 0.03
C PHE A 87 8.02 4.52 0.81
N ILE A 88 7.81 4.50 2.12
CA ILE A 88 7.85 5.74 2.93
C ILE A 88 9.26 6.34 2.93
N ASN A 89 10.28 5.52 3.12
CA ASN A 89 11.67 5.98 3.16
C ASN A 89 12.17 6.56 1.82
N VAL A 90 11.50 6.27 0.71
CA VAL A 90 11.80 6.88 -0.59
C VAL A 90 10.88 8.06 -0.93
N GLY A 91 10.01 8.45 0.01
CA GLY A 91 9.14 9.60 -0.09
C GLY A 91 7.75 9.33 -0.67
N LEU A 92 7.34 8.07 -0.85
CA LEU A 92 6.02 7.72 -1.37
C LEU A 92 5.00 7.58 -0.24
N ILE A 93 3.71 7.78 -0.56
CA ILE A 93 2.60 7.49 0.34
C ILE A 93 2.06 6.11 0.01
N ALA A 94 1.68 5.35 1.03
CA ALA A 94 1.04 4.06 0.88
C ALA A 94 -0.29 4.00 1.64
N ASP A 95 -1.35 3.61 0.96
CA ASP A 95 -2.66 3.30 1.51
C ASP A 95 -2.85 1.79 1.47
N TYR A 96 -2.99 1.15 2.62
CA TYR A 96 -3.07 -0.31 2.71
C TYR A 96 -4.36 -0.80 3.35
N ALA A 97 -4.73 -2.03 2.99
CA ALA A 97 -5.78 -2.78 3.66
C ALA A 97 -5.39 -4.26 3.73
N ILE A 98 -5.49 -4.84 4.91
CA ILE A 98 -5.26 -6.26 5.18
C ILE A 98 -6.61 -6.94 5.24
N HIS A 99 -6.79 -8.03 4.51
CA HIS A 99 -8.06 -8.72 4.40
C HIS A 99 -7.96 -10.18 4.85
N HIS A 100 -9.05 -10.65 5.48
CA HIS A 100 -9.32 -12.08 5.53
C HIS A 100 -9.66 -12.59 4.13
N PRO A 101 -9.42 -13.87 3.85
CA PRO A 101 -9.90 -14.50 2.62
C PRO A 101 -11.42 -14.38 2.52
N SER A 102 -11.93 -14.46 1.29
CA SER A 102 -13.38 -14.50 1.08
C SER A 102 -13.99 -15.74 1.76
N LYS A 103 -15.26 -15.66 2.17
CA LYS A 103 -16.00 -16.78 2.82
C LYS A 103 -15.97 -18.11 2.04
N LYS A 104 -15.63 -18.06 0.76
CA LYS A 104 -15.51 -19.23 -0.13
C LYS A 104 -14.06 -19.61 -0.45
N GLY A 105 -13.08 -18.87 0.08
CA GLY A 105 -11.65 -19.07 -0.14
C GLY A 105 -10.97 -19.85 0.98
N ASP A 106 -9.70 -20.17 0.78
CA ASP A 106 -8.85 -20.77 1.81
C ASP A 106 -8.66 -19.77 2.96
N GLU A 107 -9.09 -20.11 4.17
CA GLU A 107 -9.00 -19.27 5.36
C GLU A 107 -7.56 -18.85 5.72
N ARG A 108 -6.57 -19.54 5.18
CA ARG A 108 -5.14 -19.25 5.35
C ARG A 108 -4.65 -18.12 4.45
N ASN A 109 -5.43 -17.70 3.45
CA ASN A 109 -5.03 -16.69 2.47
C ASN A 109 -5.28 -15.26 2.98
N ILE A 110 -4.65 -14.90 4.10
CA ILE A 110 -4.61 -13.51 4.55
C ILE A 110 -3.68 -12.73 3.61
N HIS A 111 -4.11 -11.55 3.17
CA HIS A 111 -3.35 -10.77 2.20
C HIS A 111 -3.52 -9.27 2.43
N ALA A 112 -2.54 -8.50 1.98
CA ALA A 112 -2.59 -7.06 1.99
C ALA A 112 -2.61 -6.49 0.57
N HIS A 113 -3.51 -5.54 0.33
CA HIS A 113 -3.50 -4.64 -0.81
C HIS A 113 -2.83 -3.34 -0.39
N ILE A 114 -1.83 -2.91 -1.13
CA ILE A 114 -1.09 -1.70 -0.86
C ILE A 114 -1.12 -0.83 -2.12
N MET A 115 -1.77 0.32 -2.03
CA MET A 115 -1.81 1.33 -3.10
C MET A 115 -0.73 2.36 -2.81
N VAL A 116 0.25 2.47 -3.70
CA VAL A 116 1.41 3.36 -3.52
C VAL A 116 1.35 4.48 -4.56
N THR A 117 1.53 5.73 -4.12
CA THR A 117 1.57 6.88 -5.02
C THR A 117 2.71 6.77 -6.04
N LYS A 118 2.54 7.39 -7.20
CA LYS A 118 3.56 7.45 -8.24
C LYS A 118 4.57 8.58 -8.00
N ARG A 119 4.15 9.60 -7.23
CA ARG A 119 4.98 10.75 -6.87
C ARG A 119 5.39 10.70 -5.41
N LYS A 120 6.55 11.25 -5.17
CA LYS A 120 7.02 11.53 -3.81
C LYS A 120 6.17 12.65 -3.20
N MET A 121 5.99 12.57 -1.90
CA MET A 121 5.41 13.63 -1.08
C MET A 121 6.52 14.32 -0.30
N THR A 122 6.47 15.64 -0.27
CA THR A 122 7.37 16.50 0.51
C THR A 122 6.57 17.32 1.51
N PRO A 123 7.20 17.98 2.49
CA PRO A 123 6.49 18.86 3.41
C PRO A 123 5.72 20.00 2.72
N THR A 124 6.10 20.37 1.51
CA THR A 124 5.46 21.42 0.72
C THR A 124 4.47 20.91 -0.33
N GLY A 125 4.24 19.60 -0.40
CA GLY A 125 3.30 18.97 -1.33
C GLY A 125 3.95 17.98 -2.30
N TRP A 126 3.33 17.78 -3.47
CA TRP A 126 3.78 16.82 -4.47
C TRP A 126 5.16 17.14 -5.04
N GLY A 127 6.07 16.17 -4.94
CA GLY A 127 7.41 16.19 -5.54
C GLY A 127 7.48 15.43 -6.87
N ASP A 128 8.67 14.91 -7.18
CA ASP A 128 8.98 14.21 -8.41
C ASP A 128 8.32 12.84 -8.51
N MET A 129 8.14 12.37 -9.75
CA MET A 129 7.75 10.99 -10.04
C MET A 129 8.85 10.02 -9.60
N TYR A 130 8.46 8.95 -8.91
CA TYR A 130 9.34 7.81 -8.64
C TYR A 130 9.38 6.90 -9.88
N ARG A 131 10.31 7.21 -10.79
CA ARG A 131 10.38 6.58 -12.12
C ARG A 131 11.05 5.23 -12.13
N GLU A 132 11.89 4.92 -11.14
CA GLU A 132 12.72 3.71 -11.08
C GLU A 132 11.91 2.41 -11.16
N ALA A 133 10.67 2.45 -10.69
CA ALA A 133 9.76 1.31 -10.77
C ALA A 133 8.95 1.23 -12.08
N ASP A 134 9.04 2.24 -12.95
CA ASP A 134 8.34 2.30 -14.23
C ASP A 134 9.30 2.21 -15.44
N ASP A 135 10.57 2.57 -15.24
CA ASP A 135 11.57 2.54 -16.29
C ASP A 135 11.92 1.09 -16.67
N ALA A 136 11.94 0.81 -17.98
CA ALA A 136 12.19 -0.53 -18.50
C ALA A 136 13.55 -1.13 -18.09
N LYS A 137 14.55 -0.28 -17.80
CA LYS A 137 15.89 -0.72 -17.39
C LYS A 137 15.98 -1.05 -15.90
N THR A 138 15.19 -0.38 -15.06
CA THR A 138 15.29 -0.47 -13.59
C THR A 138 14.13 -1.18 -12.92
N SER A 139 12.95 -1.22 -13.55
CA SER A 139 11.72 -1.76 -12.95
C SER A 139 11.86 -3.21 -12.47
N LYS A 140 12.53 -4.07 -13.23
CA LYS A 140 12.77 -5.48 -12.85
C LYS A 140 13.61 -5.57 -11.57
N THR A 141 14.66 -4.75 -11.47
CA THR A 141 15.55 -4.71 -10.30
C THR A 141 14.79 -4.23 -9.07
N VAL A 142 14.01 -3.14 -9.22
CA VAL A 142 13.17 -2.60 -8.14
C VAL A 142 12.14 -3.63 -7.66
N LEU A 143 11.45 -4.29 -8.58
CA LEU A 143 10.45 -5.30 -8.25
C LEU A 143 11.06 -6.50 -7.51
N ASN A 144 12.24 -6.97 -7.95
CA ASN A 144 12.96 -8.05 -7.27
C ASN A 144 13.44 -7.63 -5.86
N ALA A 145 13.87 -6.37 -5.71
CA ALA A 145 14.23 -5.82 -4.41
C ALA A 145 13.02 -5.78 -3.46
N TRP A 146 11.84 -5.38 -3.94
CA TRP A 146 10.61 -5.40 -3.13
C TRP A 146 10.20 -6.83 -2.72
N ARG A 147 10.30 -7.80 -3.62
CA ARG A 147 10.04 -9.22 -3.31
C ARG A 147 10.99 -9.75 -2.25
N LYS A 148 12.29 -9.49 -2.42
CA LYS A 148 13.30 -9.91 -1.46
C LYS A 148 13.14 -9.21 -0.10
N SER A 149 12.72 -7.94 -0.12
CA SER A 149 12.41 -7.20 1.10
C SER A 149 11.25 -7.84 1.87
N TRP A 150 10.17 -8.26 1.17
CA TRP A 150 9.04 -8.94 1.78
C TRP A 150 9.44 -10.27 2.42
N GLU A 151 10.16 -11.11 1.67
CA GLU A 151 10.73 -12.36 2.17
C GLU A 151 11.58 -12.12 3.45
N THR A 152 12.42 -11.10 3.43
CA THR A 152 13.28 -10.76 4.57
C THR A 152 12.44 -10.37 5.79
N VAL A 153 11.46 -9.47 5.64
CA VAL A 153 10.59 -9.04 6.75
C VAL A 153 9.84 -10.23 7.35
N CYS A 154 9.30 -11.12 6.51
CA CYS A 154 8.62 -12.32 7.00
C CYS A 154 9.58 -13.26 7.73
N ASN A 155 10.73 -13.56 7.15
CA ASN A 155 11.69 -14.48 7.71
C ASN A 155 12.31 -13.98 9.02
N ASP A 156 12.58 -12.70 9.14
CA ASP A 156 13.06 -12.09 10.39
C ASP A 156 12.03 -12.25 11.53
N LYS A 157 10.74 -12.19 11.18
CA LYS A 157 9.67 -12.38 12.17
C LYS A 157 9.47 -13.85 12.50
N LEU A 158 9.44 -14.75 11.50
CA LEU A 158 9.34 -16.21 11.71
C LEU A 158 10.48 -16.72 12.60
N LYS A 159 11.70 -16.25 12.36
CA LYS A 159 12.88 -16.57 13.18
C LYS A 159 12.69 -16.21 14.66
N LYS A 160 12.13 -15.02 14.92
CA LYS A 160 11.83 -14.56 16.30
C LYS A 160 10.77 -15.42 16.98
N LEU A 161 9.88 -16.04 16.20
CA LEU A 161 8.82 -16.94 16.68
C LEU A 161 9.27 -18.39 16.77
N GLY A 162 10.47 -18.73 16.31
CA GLY A 162 10.99 -20.10 16.27
C GLY A 162 10.26 -21.00 15.25
N VAL A 163 9.77 -20.41 14.16
CA VAL A 163 9.03 -21.09 13.07
C VAL A 163 9.92 -21.20 11.83
N ASP A 164 9.66 -22.21 11.00
CA ASP A 164 10.39 -22.42 9.75
C ASP A 164 10.27 -21.22 8.79
N LEU A 165 11.34 -20.98 8.03
CA LEU A 165 11.43 -19.86 7.08
C LEU A 165 10.70 -20.19 5.77
N ILE A 166 10.30 -19.16 5.05
CA ILE A 166 9.69 -19.22 3.71
C ILE A 166 10.67 -18.83 2.61
#